data_f2b1d565365fde9d7aa785a9a017aad8
#
_entry.id   f2b1d565365fde9d7aa785a9a017aad8
#
_cell.length_a   1.000
_cell.length_b   1.000
_cell.length_c   1.000
_cell.angle_alpha   90.00
_cell.angle_beta   90.00
_cell.angle_gamma   90.00
#
_symmetry.space_group_name_H-M   'P 1'
#
loop_
_entity.id
_entity.type
_entity.pdbx_description
1 polymer ?
#
loop_
_entity_poly.entity_id
_entity_poly.type
_entity_poly.pdbx_seq_one_letter_code
_entity_poly.pdbx_strand_id
1 'polypeptide(L)'
;TGFTWDDIDMESLKQYRQLMAISKPGHPWLALDDLQLMTQLGGYRKDRRGQQEGFTLAGMLMFGKTTSITDPECCPHYMVDYREIPEDTTTVRWVDRVWPDGTWEANLFQFYRRVLPKLQNFIPQQFRLEDDTRIDSNSANEAMREAFVNTCVHASYSTEYALVILKKKHEIVFSNPGTLLVSKKQYYA
;
A
#
# COMPACT_ATOMS: atom_id res chain seq x y z
N THR A 1 10.59 19.60 -5.21
CA THR A 1 9.48 19.64 -4.25
C THR A 1 10.02 20.14 -2.92
N GLY A 2 9.33 21.10 -2.28
CA GLY A 2 9.78 21.72 -1.03
C GLY A 2 9.59 20.86 0.22
N PHE A 3 9.25 19.54 0.08
CA PHE A 3 9.01 18.64 1.20
C PHE A 3 10.30 18.32 1.96
N THR A 4 10.18 18.27 3.29
CA THR A 4 11.27 18.10 4.26
C THR A 4 11.01 16.89 5.14
N TRP A 5 11.89 16.63 6.10
CA TRP A 5 11.66 15.58 7.10
C TRP A 5 10.43 15.84 7.99
N ASP A 6 9.98 17.09 8.11
CA ASP A 6 8.77 17.43 8.84
C ASP A 6 7.50 16.89 8.14
N ASP A 7 7.60 16.58 6.86
CA ASP A 7 6.51 16.02 6.04
C ASP A 7 6.45 14.48 6.09
N ILE A 8 7.46 13.84 6.68
CA ILE A 8 7.57 12.39 6.80
C ILE A 8 7.02 11.92 8.14
N ASP A 9 6.23 10.86 8.10
CA ASP A 9 5.83 10.09 9.28
C ASP A 9 6.98 9.16 9.71
N MET A 10 7.80 9.66 10.63
CA MET A 10 8.96 8.94 11.14
C MET A 10 8.59 7.61 11.82
N GLU A 11 7.37 7.51 12.36
CA GLU A 11 6.90 6.24 12.95
C GLU A 11 6.68 5.18 11.87
N SER A 12 6.13 5.54 10.72
CA SER A 12 6.02 4.64 9.56
C SER A 12 7.39 4.14 9.08
N LEU A 13 8.36 5.03 8.98
CA LEU A 13 9.72 4.65 8.55
C LEU A 13 10.39 3.72 9.56
N LYS A 14 10.25 4.00 10.86
CA LYS A 14 10.75 3.16 11.94
C LYS A 14 10.10 1.77 11.91
N GLN A 15 8.79 1.69 11.77
CA GLN A 15 8.05 0.43 11.67
C GLN A 15 8.43 -0.37 10.42
N TYR A 16 8.67 0.30 9.29
CA TYR A 16 9.19 -0.34 8.08
C TYR A 16 10.55 -0.99 8.34
N ARG A 17 11.48 -0.27 8.99
CA ARG A 17 12.79 -0.79 9.38
C ARG A 17 12.69 -2.00 10.32
N GLN A 18 11.76 -1.97 11.28
CA GLN A 18 11.50 -3.11 12.18
C GLN A 18 11.00 -4.34 11.41
N LEU A 19 10.05 -4.17 10.47
CA LEU A 19 9.56 -5.26 9.64
C LEU A 19 10.65 -5.83 8.73
N MET A 20 11.52 -4.98 8.20
CA MET A 20 12.70 -5.42 7.44
C MET A 20 13.64 -6.25 8.32
N ALA A 21 13.90 -5.82 9.55
CA ALA A 21 14.75 -6.54 10.49
C ALA A 21 14.20 -7.93 10.84
N ILE A 22 12.88 -8.06 10.95
CA ILE A 22 12.19 -9.34 11.21
C ILE A 22 12.24 -10.24 9.97
N SER A 23 11.93 -9.69 8.79
CA SER A 23 11.83 -10.48 7.56
C SER A 23 13.18 -10.83 6.93
N LYS A 24 14.18 -9.98 7.13
CA LYS A 24 15.55 -10.13 6.58
C LYS A 24 16.60 -9.75 7.63
N PRO A 25 16.80 -10.60 8.65
CA PRO A 25 17.81 -10.34 9.69
C PRO A 25 19.19 -10.17 9.06
N GLY A 26 19.94 -9.15 9.49
CA GLY A 26 21.28 -8.88 8.98
C GLY A 26 21.33 -8.19 7.60
N HIS A 27 20.21 -7.73 7.05
CA HIS A 27 20.22 -6.98 5.79
C HIS A 27 21.07 -5.70 5.92
N PRO A 28 22.00 -5.41 4.98
CA PRO A 28 22.91 -4.26 5.10
C PRO A 28 22.22 -2.90 5.28
N TRP A 29 21.02 -2.74 4.75
CA TRP A 29 20.27 -1.49 4.88
C TRP A 29 19.76 -1.20 6.30
N LEU A 30 19.79 -2.17 7.19
CA LEU A 30 19.42 -1.98 8.58
C LEU A 30 20.43 -1.09 9.35
N ALA A 31 21.68 -1.06 8.89
CA ALA A 31 22.75 -0.24 9.45
C ALA A 31 22.78 1.19 8.88
N LEU A 32 22.00 1.49 7.86
CA LEU A 32 21.93 2.81 7.24
C LEU A 32 21.18 3.81 8.12
N ASP A 33 21.55 5.09 8.07
CA ASP A 33 20.72 6.16 8.61
C ASP A 33 19.41 6.32 7.81
N ASP A 34 18.52 7.19 8.26
CA ASP A 34 17.19 7.32 7.65
C ASP A 34 17.26 7.94 6.24
N LEU A 35 18.17 8.88 5.99
CA LEU A 35 18.36 9.48 4.67
C LEU A 35 18.93 8.44 3.68
N GLN A 36 19.91 7.70 4.12
CA GLN A 36 20.52 6.62 3.32
C GLN A 36 19.48 5.53 3.02
N LEU A 37 18.69 5.12 4.02
CA LEU A 37 17.62 4.14 3.83
C LEU A 37 16.58 4.65 2.83
N MET A 38 16.08 5.87 3.00
CA MET A 38 15.13 6.50 2.08
C MET A 38 15.70 6.60 0.65
N THR A 39 16.99 6.88 0.53
CA THR A 39 17.68 6.92 -0.77
C THR A 39 17.72 5.53 -1.42
N GLN A 40 18.05 4.49 -0.67
CA GLN A 40 18.07 3.10 -1.17
C GLN A 40 16.67 2.61 -1.56
N LEU A 41 15.64 3.03 -0.84
CA LEU A 41 14.24 2.74 -1.16
C LEU A 41 13.71 3.56 -2.35
N GLY A 42 14.47 4.55 -2.84
CA GLY A 42 14.02 5.47 -3.88
C GLY A 42 13.05 6.54 -3.37
N GLY A 43 12.85 6.64 -2.07
CA GLY A 43 12.01 7.64 -1.41
C GLY A 43 12.64 9.02 -1.31
N TYR A 44 13.96 9.10 -1.42
CA TYR A 44 14.74 10.35 -1.52
C TYR A 44 15.69 10.27 -2.70
N ARG A 45 15.85 11.36 -3.42
CA ARG A 45 16.71 11.40 -4.61
C ARG A 45 17.44 12.73 -4.73
N LYS A 46 18.68 12.65 -5.20
CA LYS A 46 19.45 13.80 -5.65
C LYS A 46 19.47 13.84 -7.17
N ASP A 47 18.97 14.92 -7.75
CA ASP A 47 19.10 15.18 -9.18
C ASP A 47 20.54 15.60 -9.50
N ARG A 48 21.19 14.77 -10.32
CA ARG A 48 22.59 15.03 -10.73
C ARG A 48 22.71 16.18 -11.71
N ARG A 49 21.63 16.58 -12.40
CA ARG A 49 21.66 17.65 -13.40
C ARG A 49 21.30 19.01 -12.81
N GLY A 50 20.32 19.06 -11.91
CA GLY A 50 19.78 20.29 -11.34
C GLY A 50 20.31 20.67 -9.96
N GLN A 51 21.19 19.84 -9.36
CA GLN A 51 21.64 19.97 -7.96
C GLN A 51 20.50 20.01 -6.93
N GLN A 52 19.28 19.68 -7.35
CA GLN A 52 18.13 19.58 -6.47
C GLN A 52 18.11 18.20 -5.81
N GLU A 53 17.74 18.19 -4.55
CA GLU A 53 17.52 16.95 -3.81
C GLU A 53 16.23 17.06 -3.00
N GLY A 54 15.58 15.91 -2.74
CA GLY A 54 14.33 15.91 -2.01
C GLY A 54 13.61 14.57 -2.03
N PHE A 55 12.50 14.55 -1.32
CA PHE A 55 11.63 13.38 -1.30
C PHE A 55 10.95 13.20 -2.66
N THR A 56 10.90 11.96 -3.09
CA THR A 56 10.19 11.56 -4.30
C THR A 56 8.70 11.37 -4.00
N LEU A 57 7.87 11.39 -5.04
CA LEU A 57 6.45 11.05 -4.88
C LEU A 57 6.27 9.67 -4.22
N ALA A 58 7.07 8.68 -4.59
CA ALA A 58 7.04 7.35 -3.98
C ALA A 58 7.36 7.40 -2.48
N GLY A 59 8.35 8.21 -2.07
CA GLY A 59 8.69 8.42 -0.66
C GLY A 59 7.56 9.07 0.13
N MET A 60 6.93 10.10 -0.45
CA MET A 60 5.77 10.77 0.14
C MET A 60 4.58 9.82 0.27
N LEU A 61 4.22 9.09 -0.77
CA LEU A 61 3.12 8.14 -0.73
C LEU A 61 3.35 7.01 0.28
N MET A 62 4.58 6.54 0.43
CA MET A 62 4.92 5.44 1.35
C MET A 62 5.04 5.87 2.81
N PHE A 63 5.60 7.06 3.07
CA PHE A 63 6.00 7.47 4.41
C PHE A 63 5.60 8.90 4.78
N GLY A 64 4.94 9.64 3.90
CA GLY A 64 4.50 11.00 4.17
C GLY A 64 3.39 11.06 5.22
N LYS A 65 3.28 12.20 5.89
CA LYS A 65 2.10 12.54 6.68
C LYS A 65 0.90 12.74 5.75
N THR A 66 -0.29 12.43 6.20
CA THR A 66 -1.52 12.56 5.40
C THR A 66 -1.68 13.98 4.84
N THR A 67 -1.42 14.99 5.66
CA THR A 67 -1.50 16.40 5.25
C THR A 67 -0.52 16.76 4.14
N SER A 68 0.69 16.22 4.18
CA SER A 68 1.73 16.47 3.18
C SER A 68 1.48 15.66 1.89
N ILE A 69 0.91 14.46 1.99
CA ILE A 69 0.49 13.69 0.81
C ILE A 69 -0.65 14.40 0.07
N THR A 70 -1.61 14.97 0.81
CA THR A 70 -2.78 15.66 0.22
C THR A 70 -2.51 17.14 -0.09
N ASP A 71 -1.27 17.60 0.08
CA ASP A 71 -0.87 18.93 -0.33
C ASP A 71 -1.06 19.13 -1.85
N PRO A 72 -1.48 20.33 -2.32
CA PRO A 72 -1.62 20.65 -3.74
C PRO A 72 -0.37 20.37 -4.59
N GLU A 73 0.81 20.46 -4.01
CA GLU A 73 2.08 20.17 -4.69
C GLU A 73 2.45 18.67 -4.72
N CYS A 74 1.68 17.81 -4.06
CA CYS A 74 1.89 16.35 -4.04
C CYS A 74 0.75 15.61 -4.73
N CYS A 75 -0.23 15.14 -3.96
CA CYS A 75 -1.37 14.36 -4.45
C CYS A 75 -2.67 14.86 -3.79
N PRO A 76 -3.24 16.00 -4.22
CA PRO A 76 -4.39 16.63 -3.56
C PRO A 76 -5.63 15.75 -3.51
N HIS A 77 -5.75 14.79 -4.42
CA HIS A 77 -6.87 13.86 -4.49
C HIS A 77 -6.55 12.46 -3.94
N TYR A 78 -5.40 12.33 -3.25
CA TYR A 78 -5.01 11.05 -2.67
C TYR A 78 -6.11 10.51 -1.75
N MET A 79 -6.57 9.30 -2.05
CA MET A 79 -7.58 8.61 -1.26
C MET A 79 -7.41 7.11 -1.34
N VAL A 80 -7.37 6.46 -0.19
CA VAL A 80 -7.35 5.01 -0.04
C VAL A 80 -8.55 4.58 0.80
N ASP A 81 -9.25 3.51 0.42
CA ASP A 81 -10.47 3.12 1.10
C ASP A 81 -10.66 1.59 1.03
N TYR A 82 -10.60 0.94 2.18
CA TYR A 82 -10.97 -0.47 2.33
C TYR A 82 -12.34 -0.53 3.00
N ARG A 83 -13.20 -1.39 2.47
CA ARG A 83 -14.53 -1.64 3.03
C ARG A 83 -14.83 -3.14 3.06
N GLU A 84 -15.37 -3.59 4.17
CA GLU A 84 -15.97 -4.92 4.29
C GLU A 84 -17.50 -4.80 4.15
N ILE A 85 -18.04 -5.38 3.10
CA ILE A 85 -19.45 -5.27 2.72
C ILE A 85 -20.20 -6.47 3.28
N PRO A 86 -21.26 -6.29 4.11
CA PRO A 86 -22.10 -7.38 4.58
C PRO A 86 -22.93 -7.99 3.43
N GLU A 87 -23.45 -9.18 3.62
CA GLU A 87 -24.38 -9.80 2.67
C GLU A 87 -25.67 -9.02 2.55
N ASP A 88 -26.19 -8.57 3.70
CA ASP A 88 -27.37 -7.73 3.76
C ASP A 88 -26.93 -6.25 3.89
N THR A 89 -27.09 -5.52 2.81
CA THR A 89 -26.78 -4.09 2.74
C THR A 89 -27.97 -3.19 3.10
N THR A 90 -29.10 -3.76 3.52
CA THR A 90 -30.33 -2.98 3.82
C THR A 90 -30.18 -2.17 5.10
N THR A 91 -29.41 -2.66 6.06
CA THR A 91 -29.26 -2.04 7.38
C THR A 91 -27.92 -1.35 7.57
N VAL A 92 -26.84 -1.88 6.97
CA VAL A 92 -25.48 -1.38 7.15
C VAL A 92 -24.73 -1.33 5.82
N ARG A 93 -24.08 -0.22 5.53
CA ARG A 93 -23.31 -0.01 4.30
C ARG A 93 -22.01 -0.79 4.28
N TRP A 94 -21.36 -0.94 5.43
CA TRP A 94 -20.14 -1.69 5.66
C TRP A 94 -20.06 -2.10 7.14
N VAL A 95 -19.44 -3.22 7.40
CA VAL A 95 -19.20 -3.71 8.78
C VAL A 95 -17.82 -3.31 9.29
N ASP A 96 -16.89 -3.06 8.38
CA ASP A 96 -15.54 -2.59 8.68
C ASP A 96 -15.03 -1.67 7.57
N ARG A 97 -14.24 -0.66 7.93
CA ARG A 97 -13.69 0.30 6.98
C ARG A 97 -12.33 0.82 7.46
N VAL A 98 -11.38 0.95 6.53
CA VAL A 98 -10.09 1.64 6.75
C VAL A 98 -9.94 2.73 5.69
N TRP A 99 -9.95 3.97 6.14
CA TRP A 99 -9.87 5.16 5.29
C TRP A 99 -9.17 6.30 6.05
N PRO A 100 -8.74 7.38 5.40
CA PRO A 100 -8.14 8.55 6.05
C PRO A 100 -9.17 9.29 6.92
N ASP A 101 -9.33 8.85 8.16
CA ASP A 101 -10.30 9.41 9.12
C ASP A 101 -9.68 10.42 10.09
N GLY A 102 -8.38 10.71 9.91
CA GLY A 102 -7.62 11.63 10.76
C GLY A 102 -7.07 11.00 12.05
N THR A 103 -7.35 9.73 12.33
CA THR A 103 -6.83 9.04 13.53
C THR A 103 -5.47 8.38 13.32
N TRP A 104 -4.98 8.37 12.09
CA TRP A 104 -3.72 7.74 11.69
C TRP A 104 -3.14 8.42 10.44
N GLU A 105 -1.85 8.28 10.23
CA GLU A 105 -1.20 8.74 9.00
C GLU A 105 -1.49 7.79 7.85
N ALA A 106 -2.32 8.26 6.91
CA ALA A 106 -2.91 7.43 5.86
C ALA A 106 -1.98 7.22 4.65
N ASN A 107 -0.67 7.08 4.89
CA ASN A 107 0.26 6.69 3.84
C ASN A 107 0.07 5.23 3.42
N LEU A 108 0.62 4.85 2.26
CA LEU A 108 0.45 3.50 1.70
C LEU A 108 1.01 2.40 2.61
N PHE A 109 2.09 2.68 3.34
CA PHE A 109 2.66 1.72 4.27
C PHE A 109 1.70 1.40 5.42
N GLN A 110 1.11 2.42 6.05
CA GLN A 110 0.14 2.23 7.12
C GLN A 110 -1.17 1.63 6.61
N PHE A 111 -1.63 2.04 5.43
CA PHE A 111 -2.79 1.44 4.79
C PHE A 111 -2.57 -0.07 4.55
N TYR A 112 -1.44 -0.42 3.95
CA TYR A 112 -1.07 -1.82 3.74
C TYR A 112 -1.06 -2.63 5.05
N ARG A 113 -0.43 -2.12 6.10
CA ARG A 113 -0.36 -2.78 7.40
C ARG A 113 -1.71 -3.00 8.06
N ARG A 114 -2.65 -2.06 7.88
CA ARG A 114 -4.00 -2.14 8.46
C ARG A 114 -4.91 -3.08 7.69
N VAL A 115 -4.77 -3.13 6.38
CA VAL A 115 -5.68 -3.85 5.49
C VAL A 115 -5.23 -5.29 5.25
N LEU A 116 -3.92 -5.54 5.08
CA LEU A 116 -3.44 -6.89 4.76
C LEU A 116 -3.91 -7.98 5.73
N PRO A 117 -3.87 -7.82 7.07
CA PRO A 117 -4.37 -8.84 7.99
C PRO A 117 -5.87 -9.12 7.81
N LYS A 118 -6.67 -8.09 7.47
CA LYS A 118 -8.11 -8.23 7.22
C LYS A 118 -8.39 -9.03 5.94
N LEU A 119 -7.53 -8.89 4.93
CA LEU A 119 -7.60 -9.66 3.69
C LEU A 119 -7.16 -11.12 3.92
N GLN A 120 -6.10 -11.34 4.67
CA GLN A 120 -5.60 -12.68 4.97
C GLN A 120 -6.61 -13.52 5.77
N ASN A 121 -7.38 -12.89 6.65
CA ASN A 121 -8.48 -13.56 7.36
C ASN A 121 -9.63 -14.02 6.45
N PHE A 122 -9.67 -13.54 5.19
CA PHE A 122 -10.65 -13.99 4.19
C PHE A 122 -10.30 -15.37 3.61
N ILE A 123 -9.02 -15.72 3.57
CA ILE A 123 -8.55 -16.99 3.03
C ILE A 123 -8.88 -18.07 4.07
N PRO A 124 -9.79 -19.03 3.78
CA PRO A 124 -10.06 -20.10 4.72
C PRO A 124 -8.76 -20.83 5.03
N GLN A 125 -8.42 -20.94 6.31
CA GLN A 125 -7.40 -21.89 6.75
C GLN A 125 -7.98 -23.31 6.61
N GLN A 126 -8.16 -23.74 5.39
CA GLN A 126 -8.53 -25.12 5.11
C GLN A 126 -7.27 -25.96 5.22
N PHE A 127 -7.10 -26.57 6.40
CA PHE A 127 -6.38 -27.81 6.50
C PHE A 127 -7.18 -28.89 5.73
N ARG A 128 -7.08 -28.93 4.43
CA ARG A 128 -7.50 -30.08 3.64
C ARG A 128 -6.27 -30.90 3.35
N LEU A 129 -6.22 -32.05 3.99
CA LEU A 129 -5.48 -33.22 3.52
C LEU A 129 -6.31 -33.83 2.38
N GLU A 130 -6.09 -33.43 1.15
CA GLU A 130 -6.46 -34.20 -0.03
C GLU A 130 -5.19 -34.83 -0.56
N ASP A 131 -5.12 -36.15 -0.51
CA ASP A 131 -4.07 -37.03 -1.07
C ASP A 131 -2.63 -36.64 -0.71
N ASP A 132 -2.29 -36.58 0.59
CA ASP A 132 -0.93 -36.35 1.12
C ASP A 132 -0.18 -35.12 0.57
N THR A 133 -0.85 -34.27 -0.20
CA THR A 133 -0.33 -33.00 -0.69
C THR A 133 -0.93 -31.84 0.11
N ARG A 134 -0.08 -31.18 0.86
CA ARG A 134 -0.37 -29.94 1.57
C ARG A 134 -0.71 -28.86 0.53
N ILE A 135 -1.99 -28.58 0.29
CA ILE A 135 -2.40 -27.44 -0.51
C ILE A 135 -2.05 -26.19 0.30
N ASP A 136 -1.00 -25.51 -0.13
CA ASP A 136 -0.38 -24.41 0.56
C ASP A 136 -1.35 -23.22 0.63
N SER A 137 -1.89 -22.96 1.83
CA SER A 137 -2.50 -21.67 2.18
C SER A 137 -1.52 -20.48 1.93
N ASN A 138 -0.24 -20.79 1.71
CA ASN A 138 0.83 -19.85 1.42
C ASN A 138 0.67 -19.22 0.03
N SER A 139 0.32 -20.00 -1.00
CA SER A 139 0.17 -19.48 -2.38
C SER A 139 -1.00 -18.49 -2.50
N ALA A 140 -2.12 -18.74 -1.82
CA ALA A 140 -3.26 -17.83 -1.81
C ALA A 140 -2.94 -16.53 -1.06
N ASN A 141 -2.21 -16.62 0.06
CA ASN A 141 -1.73 -15.45 0.80
C ASN A 141 -0.71 -14.63 0.00
N GLU A 142 0.17 -15.29 -0.76
CA GLU A 142 1.13 -14.62 -1.64
C GLU A 142 0.41 -13.91 -2.79
N ALA A 143 -0.52 -14.58 -3.47
CA ALA A 143 -1.33 -13.98 -4.53
C ALA A 143 -2.14 -12.78 -4.03
N MET A 144 -2.74 -12.88 -2.83
CA MET A 144 -3.47 -11.79 -2.19
C MET A 144 -2.56 -10.59 -1.92
N ARG A 145 -1.38 -10.84 -1.37
CA ARG A 145 -0.39 -9.78 -1.10
C ARG A 145 0.09 -9.14 -2.39
N GLU A 146 0.37 -9.93 -3.41
CA GLU A 146 0.79 -9.44 -4.72
C GLU A 146 -0.30 -8.58 -5.37
N ALA A 147 -1.56 -9.05 -5.38
CA ALA A 147 -2.70 -8.28 -5.89
C ALA A 147 -2.85 -6.94 -5.17
N PHE A 148 -2.71 -6.91 -3.85
CA PHE A 148 -2.77 -5.68 -3.07
C PHE A 148 -1.61 -4.73 -3.42
N VAL A 149 -0.38 -5.23 -3.44
CA VAL A 149 0.80 -4.42 -3.81
C VAL A 149 0.65 -3.88 -5.23
N ASN A 150 0.24 -4.71 -6.18
CA ASN A 150 0.01 -4.29 -7.57
C ASN A 150 -1.06 -3.21 -7.67
N THR A 151 -2.13 -3.30 -6.87
CA THR A 151 -3.16 -2.27 -6.79
C THR A 151 -2.58 -0.92 -6.37
N CYS A 152 -1.69 -0.91 -5.36
CA CYS A 152 -1.03 0.31 -4.91
C CYS A 152 -0.01 0.85 -5.93
N VAL A 153 0.79 -0.02 -6.51
CA VAL A 153 1.90 0.37 -7.41
C VAL A 153 1.40 0.91 -8.75
N HIS A 154 0.31 0.36 -9.26
CA HIS A 154 -0.25 0.75 -10.56
C HIS A 154 -1.34 1.82 -10.47
N ALA A 155 -1.63 2.34 -9.28
CA ALA A 155 -2.58 3.43 -9.10
C ALA A 155 -2.02 4.76 -9.62
N SER A 156 -2.88 5.55 -10.27
CA SER A 156 -2.58 6.94 -10.63
C SER A 156 -3.10 7.86 -9.53
N TYR A 157 -2.22 8.29 -8.65
CA TYR A 157 -2.57 9.15 -7.51
C TYR A 157 -2.82 10.62 -7.87
N SER A 158 -2.65 10.98 -9.15
CA SER A 158 -2.97 12.33 -9.67
C SER A 158 -4.42 12.49 -10.13
N THR A 159 -5.24 11.44 -10.06
CA THR A 159 -6.64 11.47 -10.45
C THR A 159 -7.56 11.68 -9.24
N GLU A 160 -8.80 12.13 -9.48
CA GLU A 160 -9.82 12.32 -8.45
C GLU A 160 -10.43 11.00 -7.93
N TYR A 161 -9.98 9.86 -8.44
CA TYR A 161 -10.51 8.55 -8.06
C TYR A 161 -9.68 7.92 -6.94
N ALA A 162 -10.37 7.26 -6.01
CA ALA A 162 -9.75 6.57 -4.89
C ALA A 162 -9.21 5.20 -5.29
N LEU A 163 -8.15 4.74 -4.60
CA LEU A 163 -7.79 3.35 -4.52
C LEU A 163 -8.78 2.66 -3.57
N VAL A 164 -9.55 1.68 -4.07
CA VAL A 164 -10.63 1.04 -3.31
C VAL A 164 -10.42 -0.46 -3.26
N ILE A 165 -10.55 -1.03 -2.06
CA ILE A 165 -10.56 -2.48 -1.83
C ILE A 165 -11.90 -2.84 -1.18
N LEU A 166 -12.67 -3.71 -1.84
CA LEU A 166 -13.95 -4.18 -1.32
C LEU A 166 -13.81 -5.66 -0.96
N LYS A 167 -13.96 -5.99 0.31
CA LYS A 167 -14.08 -7.36 0.79
C LYS A 167 -15.56 -7.70 0.93
N LYS A 168 -16.02 -8.67 0.16
CA LYS A 168 -17.36 -9.25 0.23
C LYS A 168 -17.28 -10.69 0.74
N LYS A 169 -18.40 -11.34 0.94
CA LYS A 169 -18.44 -12.70 1.49
C LYS A 169 -17.60 -13.73 0.69
N HIS A 170 -17.62 -13.66 -0.63
CA HIS A 170 -17.00 -14.65 -1.51
C HIS A 170 -15.96 -14.08 -2.49
N GLU A 171 -15.73 -12.80 -2.45
CA GLU A 171 -14.79 -12.12 -3.34
C GLU A 171 -14.11 -10.93 -2.68
N ILE A 172 -12.92 -10.60 -3.18
CA ILE A 172 -12.26 -9.34 -2.90
C ILE A 172 -12.05 -8.63 -4.23
N VAL A 173 -12.50 -7.38 -4.29
CA VAL A 173 -12.36 -6.52 -5.48
C VAL A 173 -11.30 -5.47 -5.19
N PHE A 174 -10.27 -5.45 -6.01
CA PHE A 174 -9.22 -4.43 -6.02
C PHE A 174 -9.48 -3.46 -7.16
N SER A 175 -9.58 -2.18 -6.85
CA SER A 175 -9.79 -1.11 -7.83
C SER A 175 -8.77 0.00 -7.59
N ASN A 176 -7.95 0.25 -8.59
CA ASN A 176 -7.00 1.35 -8.57
C ASN A 176 -7.37 2.40 -9.64
N PRO A 177 -7.19 3.69 -9.34
CA PRO A 177 -7.42 4.75 -10.31
C PRO A 177 -6.36 4.71 -11.42
N GLY A 178 -6.77 5.06 -12.63
CA GLY A 178 -5.90 5.12 -13.80
C GLY A 178 -6.54 4.52 -15.03
N THR A 179 -5.79 4.56 -16.13
CA THR A 179 -6.15 3.96 -17.40
C THR A 179 -5.08 2.96 -17.81
N LEU A 180 -5.47 1.92 -18.52
CA LEU A 180 -4.50 1.01 -19.15
C LEU A 180 -3.63 1.79 -20.13
N LEU A 181 -2.31 1.72 -19.95
CA LEU A 181 -1.33 2.31 -20.86
C LEU A 181 -1.19 1.51 -22.17
N VAL A 182 -1.74 0.30 -22.20
CA VAL A 182 -1.77 -0.58 -23.36
C VAL A 182 -3.21 -0.85 -23.79
N SER A 183 -3.44 -1.14 -25.07
CA SER A 183 -4.76 -1.50 -25.55
C SER A 183 -5.23 -2.84 -24.93
N LYS A 184 -6.54 -3.02 -24.76
CA LYS A 184 -7.10 -4.29 -24.28
C LYS A 184 -6.58 -5.49 -25.08
N LYS A 185 -6.39 -5.34 -26.41
CA LYS A 185 -5.86 -6.39 -27.29
C LYS A 185 -4.42 -6.78 -26.93
N GLN A 186 -3.59 -5.81 -26.56
CA GLN A 186 -2.21 -6.07 -26.12
C GLN A 186 -2.13 -6.66 -24.71
N TYR A 187 -3.14 -6.39 -23.87
CA TYR A 187 -3.19 -6.91 -22.50
C TYR A 187 -3.57 -8.41 -22.48
N TYR A 188 -4.38 -8.89 -23.43
CA TYR A 188 -4.84 -10.28 -23.51
C TYR A 188 -4.05 -11.12 -24.54
N ALA A 189 -3.02 -10.58 -25.17
CA ALA A 189 -2.15 -11.30 -26.11
C ALA A 189 -0.95 -11.91 -25.39
#